data_f5aaea36c0fe56e3b85d20d2eef40114
#
_entry.id   f5aaea36c0fe56e3b85d20d2eef40114
#
_cell.length_a   1.000
_cell.length_b   1.000
_cell.length_c   1.000
_cell.angle_alpha   90.00
_cell.angle_beta   90.00
_cell.angle_gamma   90.00
#
_symmetry.space_group_name_H-M   'P 1'
#
loop_
_entity.id
_entity.type
_entity.pdbx_description
1 polymer ?
#
loop_
_entity_poly.entity_id
_entity_poly.type
_entity_poly.pdbx_seq_one_letter_code
_entity_poly.pdbx_strand_id
1 'polypeptide(L)'
;MKKALKIVFNVIAWVVLIFALLITILVFSSDKNNGTASLLGYVPLTVESDSMKPTFKKGDLIISKEIDDINSLKKGDVITFWTLIEGKKVKNTHRIAEVLNDNGSVGFITRGDANNVDDTYTVYAGDIIGQWKGAKIGGFGKVMDFLRTKTGFFICILLPLSLIHI
;
A
#
# COMPACT_ATOMS: atom_id res chain seq x y z
N MET A 1 -19.21 32.57 -21.04
CA MET A 1 -19.58 31.40 -20.24
C MET A 1 -19.26 30.07 -20.91
N LYS A 2 -19.70 29.76 -22.13
CA LYS A 2 -19.45 28.45 -22.79
C LYS A 2 -17.97 28.10 -22.96
N LYS A 3 -17.08 29.06 -23.30
CA LYS A 3 -15.62 28.81 -23.45
C LYS A 3 -14.94 28.44 -22.13
N ALA A 4 -15.27 29.17 -21.04
CA ALA A 4 -14.70 28.86 -19.70
C ALA A 4 -15.13 27.48 -19.21
N LEU A 5 -16.39 27.10 -19.40
CA LEU A 5 -16.91 25.78 -19.04
C LEU A 5 -16.18 24.66 -19.82
N LYS A 6 -15.94 24.87 -21.12
CA LYS A 6 -15.19 23.91 -21.94
C LYS A 6 -13.73 23.75 -21.49
N ILE A 7 -13.07 24.83 -21.07
CA ILE A 7 -11.69 24.79 -20.55
C ILE A 7 -11.69 24.00 -19.23
N VAL A 8 -12.62 24.31 -18.30
CA VAL A 8 -12.70 23.59 -17.01
C VAL A 8 -12.96 22.10 -17.24
N PHE A 9 -13.88 21.76 -18.14
CA PHE A 9 -14.16 20.36 -18.48
C PHE A 9 -12.92 19.63 -19.03
N ASN A 10 -12.19 20.27 -19.96
CA ASN A 10 -10.97 19.68 -20.52
C ASN A 10 -9.88 19.48 -19.45
N VAL A 11 -9.69 20.44 -18.53
CA VAL A 11 -8.73 20.31 -17.43
C VAL A 11 -9.09 19.14 -16.53
N ILE A 12 -10.37 19.01 -16.14
CA ILE A 12 -10.85 17.87 -15.33
C ILE A 12 -10.62 16.56 -16.06
N ALA A 13 -10.92 16.50 -17.36
CA ALA A 13 -10.74 15.32 -18.18
C ALA A 13 -9.26 14.88 -18.25
N TRP A 14 -8.33 15.82 -18.42
CA TRP A 14 -6.88 15.53 -18.39
C TRP A 14 -6.41 15.05 -17.00
N VAL A 15 -6.89 15.65 -15.91
CA VAL A 15 -6.58 15.21 -14.54
C VAL A 15 -7.06 13.78 -14.32
N VAL A 16 -8.27 13.43 -14.74
CA VAL A 16 -8.81 12.07 -14.63
C VAL A 16 -7.98 11.10 -15.48
N LEU A 17 -7.57 11.48 -16.69
CA LEU A 17 -6.75 10.65 -17.55
C LEU A 17 -5.38 10.36 -16.94
N ILE A 18 -4.71 11.39 -16.41
CA ILE A 18 -3.40 11.24 -15.75
C ILE A 18 -3.53 10.32 -14.52
N PHE A 19 -4.58 10.53 -13.72
CA PHE A 19 -4.85 9.70 -12.55
C PHE A 19 -5.12 8.23 -12.93
N ALA A 20 -5.90 8.01 -13.99
CA ALA A 20 -6.16 6.69 -14.54
C ALA A 20 -4.88 5.99 -15.01
N LEU A 21 -4.01 6.73 -15.70
CA LEU A 21 -2.72 6.24 -16.17
C LEU A 21 -1.82 5.83 -14.99
N LEU A 22 -1.76 6.66 -13.94
CA LEU A 22 -0.99 6.35 -12.74
C LEU A 22 -1.50 5.07 -12.05
N ILE A 23 -2.81 4.91 -11.91
CA ILE A 23 -3.39 3.68 -11.35
C ILE A 23 -3.05 2.47 -12.22
N THR A 24 -3.14 2.61 -13.53
CA THR A 24 -2.80 1.53 -14.46
C THR A 24 -1.33 1.10 -14.29
N ILE A 25 -0.42 2.06 -14.21
CA ILE A 25 1.01 1.78 -13.96
C ILE A 25 1.20 1.07 -12.62
N LEU A 26 0.52 1.50 -11.56
CA LEU A 26 0.58 0.86 -10.24
C LEU A 26 0.07 -0.59 -10.28
N VAL A 27 -1.03 -0.85 -10.98
CA VAL A 27 -1.61 -2.20 -11.11
C VAL A 27 -0.67 -3.11 -11.90
N PHE A 28 -0.14 -2.66 -13.04
CA PHE A 28 0.81 -3.44 -13.85
C PHE A 28 2.17 -3.63 -13.17
N SER A 29 2.62 -2.67 -12.36
CA SER A 29 3.84 -2.82 -11.56
C SER A 29 3.69 -3.91 -10.49
N SER A 30 2.48 -4.16 -10.02
CA SER A 30 2.18 -5.20 -9.03
C SER A 30 2.49 -6.60 -9.53
N ASP A 31 2.20 -6.91 -10.80
CA ASP A 31 2.43 -8.24 -11.38
C ASP A 31 3.92 -8.60 -11.46
N LYS A 32 4.79 -7.61 -11.68
CA LYS A 32 6.24 -7.82 -11.78
C LYS A 32 6.95 -8.00 -10.44
N ASN A 33 6.36 -7.51 -9.34
CA ASN A 33 6.96 -7.48 -8.00
C ASN A 33 6.22 -8.44 -7.03
N ASN A 34 6.00 -9.70 -7.44
CA ASN A 34 5.33 -10.71 -6.61
C ASN A 34 3.99 -10.23 -6.00
N GLY A 35 3.20 -9.49 -6.76
CA GLY A 35 1.91 -8.97 -6.30
C GLY A 35 2.02 -7.70 -5.42
N THR A 36 3.17 -7.04 -5.39
CA THR A 36 3.34 -5.77 -4.68
C THR A 36 3.53 -4.63 -5.68
N ALA A 37 2.54 -3.73 -5.78
CA ALA A 37 2.67 -2.52 -6.58
C ALA A 37 3.68 -1.58 -5.93
N SER A 38 4.77 -1.28 -6.62
CA SER A 38 5.76 -0.29 -6.19
C SER A 38 5.91 0.79 -7.24
N LEU A 39 5.96 2.03 -6.82
CA LEU A 39 6.21 3.17 -7.67
C LEU A 39 7.33 4.01 -7.05
N LEU A 40 8.47 4.08 -7.73
CA LEU A 40 9.65 4.83 -7.25
C LEU A 40 10.08 4.44 -5.82
N GLY A 41 9.98 3.16 -5.46
CA GLY A 41 10.30 2.66 -4.13
C GLY A 41 9.22 2.91 -3.07
N TYR A 42 8.03 3.37 -3.47
CA TYR A 42 6.88 3.54 -2.57
C TYR A 42 5.80 2.50 -2.87
N VAL A 43 5.32 1.85 -1.83
CA VAL A 43 4.33 0.77 -1.87
C VAL A 43 3.05 1.24 -1.19
N PRO A 44 2.00 1.58 -1.96
CA PRO A 44 0.69 1.90 -1.42
C PRO A 44 -0.06 0.62 -1.02
N LEU A 45 -0.57 0.58 0.20
CA LEU A 45 -1.24 -0.58 0.79
C LEU A 45 -2.55 -0.17 1.46
N THR A 46 -3.61 -0.93 1.18
CA THR A 46 -4.86 -0.81 1.93
C THR A 46 -4.76 -1.61 3.23
N VAL A 47 -5.14 -1.01 4.33
CA VAL A 47 -5.19 -1.66 5.64
C VAL A 47 -6.45 -2.52 5.72
N GLU A 48 -6.27 -3.83 5.90
CA GLU A 48 -7.37 -4.80 5.90
C GLU A 48 -7.88 -5.17 7.30
N SER A 49 -7.09 -4.87 8.36
CA SER A 49 -7.42 -5.19 9.74
C SER A 49 -7.25 -4.00 10.68
N ASP A 50 -7.69 -4.16 11.92
CA ASP A 50 -7.55 -3.16 12.98
C ASP A 50 -6.37 -3.44 13.93
N SER A 51 -5.49 -4.38 13.62
CA SER A 51 -4.35 -4.79 14.45
C SER A 51 -3.39 -3.66 14.79
N MET A 52 -3.36 -2.61 13.97
CA MET A 52 -2.48 -1.46 14.16
C MET A 52 -3.18 -0.21 14.74
N LYS A 53 -4.38 -0.35 15.30
CA LYS A 53 -4.99 0.75 16.05
C LYS A 53 -4.16 1.09 17.29
N PRO A 54 -4.05 2.41 17.65
CA PRO A 54 -4.65 3.59 17.03
C PRO A 54 -3.85 4.17 15.85
N THR A 55 -2.69 3.61 15.51
CA THR A 55 -1.78 4.17 14.49
C THR A 55 -2.48 4.28 13.11
N PHE A 56 -3.11 3.22 12.64
CA PHE A 56 -4.01 3.20 11.50
C PHE A 56 -5.06 2.10 11.65
N LYS A 57 -6.11 2.16 10.86
CA LYS A 57 -7.28 1.27 10.96
C LYS A 57 -7.69 0.72 9.60
N LYS A 58 -8.52 -0.30 9.63
CA LYS A 58 -9.12 -0.89 8.44
C LYS A 58 -9.73 0.16 7.51
N GLY A 59 -9.36 0.09 6.22
CA GLY A 59 -9.80 1.01 5.18
C GLY A 59 -8.92 2.25 5.01
N ASP A 60 -7.88 2.43 5.82
CA ASP A 60 -6.87 3.46 5.58
C ASP A 60 -5.95 3.03 4.42
N LEU A 61 -5.40 3.99 3.70
CA LEU A 61 -4.29 3.79 2.78
C LEU A 61 -3.01 4.20 3.48
N ILE A 62 -2.03 3.31 3.55
CA ILE A 62 -0.69 3.59 4.04
C ILE A 62 0.31 3.50 2.88
N ILE A 63 1.41 4.23 3.00
CA ILE A 63 2.49 4.20 2.02
C ILE A 63 3.76 3.76 2.74
N SER A 64 4.23 2.56 2.41
CA SER A 64 5.52 2.05 2.87
C SER A 64 6.61 2.37 1.85
N LYS A 65 7.83 2.63 2.32
CA LYS A 65 9.00 2.83 1.48
C LYS A 65 9.83 1.55 1.49
N GLU A 66 10.26 1.10 0.32
CA GLU A 66 11.24 0.02 0.20
C GLU A 66 12.52 0.35 0.99
N ILE A 67 13.18 -0.67 1.52
CA ILE A 67 14.32 -0.53 2.42
C ILE A 67 15.57 -0.97 1.68
N ASP A 68 16.56 -0.08 1.62
CA ASP A 68 17.85 -0.37 1.00
C ASP A 68 18.80 -1.11 1.97
N ASP A 69 18.73 -0.77 3.26
CA ASP A 69 19.54 -1.39 4.33
C ASP A 69 18.68 -1.89 5.48
N ILE A 70 18.58 -3.21 5.58
CA ILE A 70 17.80 -3.90 6.60
C ILE A 70 18.35 -3.65 8.03
N ASN A 71 19.66 -3.41 8.16
CA ASN A 71 20.29 -3.16 9.44
C ASN A 71 19.96 -1.78 10.01
N SER A 72 19.36 -0.90 9.19
CA SER A 72 18.87 0.39 9.65
C SER A 72 17.59 0.30 10.48
N LEU A 73 16.88 -0.83 10.40
CA LEU A 73 15.65 -1.08 11.13
C LEU A 73 15.90 -1.31 12.62
N LYS A 74 15.02 -0.74 13.43
CA LYS A 74 15.14 -0.81 14.90
C LYS A 74 13.78 -1.06 15.55
N LYS A 75 13.82 -1.46 16.81
CA LYS A 75 12.63 -1.57 17.65
C LYS A 75 11.81 -0.28 17.59
N GLY A 76 10.49 -0.45 17.36
CA GLY A 76 9.52 0.64 17.21
C GLY A 76 9.23 1.03 15.75
N ASP A 77 10.06 0.64 14.79
CA ASP A 77 9.76 0.85 13.37
C ASP A 77 8.57 -0.01 12.95
N VAL A 78 7.78 0.49 12.02
CA VAL A 78 6.64 -0.23 11.45
C VAL A 78 7.06 -0.75 10.08
N ILE A 79 6.97 -2.06 9.89
CA ILE A 79 7.35 -2.74 8.64
C ILE A 79 6.18 -3.47 8.03
N THR A 80 6.15 -3.49 6.70
CA THR A 80 5.27 -4.35 5.91
C THR A 80 6.07 -5.52 5.39
N PHE A 81 5.53 -6.73 5.54
CA PHE A 81 6.23 -7.96 5.21
C PHE A 81 5.26 -9.05 4.74
N TRP A 82 5.81 -10.07 4.08
CA TRP A 82 5.07 -11.27 3.75
C TRP A 82 5.06 -12.24 4.94
N THR A 83 3.89 -12.80 5.22
CA THR A 83 3.71 -13.84 6.24
C THR A 83 2.71 -14.88 5.78
N LEU A 84 2.61 -15.98 6.50
CA LEU A 84 1.63 -17.03 6.27
C LEU A 84 0.55 -16.96 7.35
N ILE A 85 -0.69 -16.74 6.94
CA ILE A 85 -1.86 -16.81 7.81
C ILE A 85 -2.77 -17.90 7.25
N GLU A 86 -3.06 -18.94 8.05
CA GLU A 86 -3.86 -20.10 7.62
C GLU A 86 -3.35 -20.73 6.31
N GLY A 87 -2.04 -20.82 6.14
CA GLY A 87 -1.40 -21.38 4.95
C GLY A 87 -1.42 -20.48 3.71
N LYS A 88 -1.98 -19.28 3.78
CA LYS A 88 -1.99 -18.31 2.69
C LYS A 88 -0.92 -17.26 2.89
N LYS A 89 -0.16 -16.99 1.83
CA LYS A 89 0.82 -15.89 1.81
C LYS A 89 0.08 -14.56 1.73
N VAL A 90 0.20 -13.74 2.79
CA VAL A 90 -0.46 -12.45 2.91
C VAL A 90 0.54 -11.37 3.29
N LYS A 91 0.20 -10.12 3.00
CA LYS A 91 0.95 -8.95 3.48
C LYS A 91 0.45 -8.59 4.86
N ASN A 92 1.38 -8.40 5.80
CA ASN A 92 1.08 -7.89 7.14
C ASN A 92 1.89 -6.62 7.40
N THR A 93 1.37 -5.73 8.24
CA THR A 93 2.07 -4.52 8.64
C THR A 93 1.98 -4.38 10.14
N HIS A 94 3.12 -4.57 10.81
CA HIS A 94 3.22 -4.54 12.26
C HIS A 94 4.46 -3.77 12.72
N ARG A 95 4.53 -3.49 14.02
CA ARG A 95 5.64 -2.78 14.64
C ARG A 95 6.70 -3.77 15.11
N ILE A 96 7.97 -3.45 14.92
CA ILE A 96 9.09 -4.22 15.44
C ILE A 96 9.08 -4.12 16.98
N ALA A 97 8.83 -5.25 17.62
CA ALA A 97 8.87 -5.41 19.07
C ALA A 97 10.30 -5.71 19.55
N GLU A 98 11.05 -6.52 18.76
CA GLU A 98 12.42 -6.90 19.07
C GLU A 98 13.22 -7.13 17.79
N VAL A 99 14.53 -6.83 17.86
CA VAL A 99 15.50 -7.12 16.80
C VAL A 99 16.37 -8.26 17.27
N LEU A 100 16.42 -9.34 16.50
CA LEU A 100 17.21 -10.52 16.76
C LEU A 100 18.46 -10.49 15.86
N ASN A 101 19.62 -10.77 16.47
CA ASN A 101 20.86 -10.99 15.73
C ASN A 101 21.31 -12.42 16.01
N ASP A 102 21.19 -13.29 15.02
CA ASP A 102 21.61 -14.67 15.12
C ASP A 102 22.63 -14.97 14.03
N ASN A 103 23.88 -15.22 14.45
CA ASN A 103 24.99 -15.62 13.58
C ASN A 103 25.15 -14.79 12.28
N GLY A 104 24.93 -13.48 12.38
CA GLY A 104 25.03 -12.56 11.25
C GLY A 104 23.74 -12.39 10.44
N SER A 105 22.68 -13.08 10.78
CA SER A 105 21.33 -12.86 10.22
C SER A 105 20.51 -12.00 11.15
N VAL A 106 19.92 -10.94 10.60
CA VAL A 106 18.99 -10.05 11.34
C VAL A 106 17.57 -10.53 11.14
N GLY A 107 16.87 -10.78 12.24
CA GLY A 107 15.46 -11.12 12.28
C GLY A 107 14.67 -10.12 13.13
N PHE A 108 13.37 -10.05 12.93
CA PHE A 108 12.48 -9.11 13.63
C PHE A 108 11.29 -9.86 14.20
N ILE A 109 11.07 -9.71 15.50
CA ILE A 109 9.79 -10.05 16.13
C ILE A 109 8.90 -8.84 15.98
N THR A 110 7.69 -9.03 15.48
CA THR A 110 6.73 -7.96 15.25
C THR A 110 5.50 -8.11 16.12
N ARG A 111 4.75 -7.01 16.28
CA ARG A 111 3.48 -6.98 17.00
C ARG A 111 2.58 -5.88 16.45
N GLY A 112 1.30 -6.17 16.30
CA GLY A 112 0.28 -5.15 16.03
C GLY A 112 0.09 -4.23 17.24
N ASP A 113 -0.09 -2.94 17.01
CA ASP A 113 -0.25 -1.94 18.10
C ASP A 113 -1.47 -2.23 19.00
N ALA A 114 -2.50 -2.88 18.47
CA ALA A 114 -3.68 -3.31 19.20
C ALA A 114 -3.57 -4.74 19.78
N ASN A 115 -2.49 -5.46 19.53
CA ASN A 115 -2.31 -6.84 19.95
C ASN A 115 -1.61 -6.91 21.30
N ASN A 116 -2.01 -7.88 22.13
CA ASN A 116 -1.41 -8.11 23.46
C ASN A 116 -0.19 -9.03 23.42
N VAL A 117 0.03 -9.72 22.28
CA VAL A 117 1.10 -10.72 22.11
C VAL A 117 1.89 -10.43 20.85
N ASP A 118 3.14 -10.84 20.85
CA ASP A 118 4.01 -10.76 19.68
C ASP A 118 3.60 -11.79 18.64
N ASP A 119 3.94 -11.51 17.37
CA ASP A 119 3.71 -12.45 16.29
C ASP A 119 4.62 -13.68 16.46
N THR A 120 4.11 -14.86 16.14
CA THR A 120 4.83 -16.13 16.33
C THR A 120 5.95 -16.34 15.32
N TYR A 121 5.96 -15.59 14.23
CA TYR A 121 6.95 -15.74 13.17
C TYR A 121 7.99 -14.64 13.23
N THR A 122 9.26 -15.04 13.14
CA THR A 122 10.38 -14.10 12.92
C THR A 122 10.38 -13.64 11.47
N VAL A 123 10.38 -12.35 11.26
CA VAL A 123 10.46 -11.74 9.93
C VAL A 123 11.92 -11.56 9.55
N TYR A 124 12.32 -12.07 8.39
CA TYR A 124 13.67 -11.93 7.84
C TYR A 124 13.70 -10.98 6.66
N ALA A 125 14.90 -10.57 6.25
CA ALA A 125 15.14 -9.60 5.18
C ALA A 125 14.37 -9.91 3.89
N GLY A 126 14.32 -11.20 3.48
CA GLY A 126 13.63 -11.63 2.25
C GLY A 126 12.11 -11.49 2.26
N ASP A 127 11.51 -11.34 3.44
CA ASP A 127 10.07 -11.19 3.59
C ASP A 127 9.64 -9.72 3.68
N ILE A 128 10.57 -8.79 3.90
CA ILE A 128 10.24 -7.38 4.11
C ILE A 128 9.94 -6.70 2.77
N ILE A 129 8.81 -6.02 2.72
CA ILE A 129 8.35 -5.24 1.58
C ILE A 129 8.78 -3.78 1.72
N GLY A 130 8.70 -3.23 2.94
CA GLY A 130 9.06 -1.84 3.17
C GLY A 130 8.77 -1.36 4.59
N GLN A 131 9.23 -0.15 4.91
CA GLN A 131 9.03 0.53 6.18
C GLN A 131 7.97 1.64 6.02
N TRP A 132 7.00 1.68 6.91
CA TRP A 132 6.08 2.81 7.00
C TRP A 132 6.69 3.95 7.83
N LYS A 133 6.71 5.15 7.24
CA LYS A 133 7.30 6.37 7.85
C LYS A 133 6.27 7.46 8.17
N GLY A 134 5.02 7.06 8.45
CA GLY A 134 3.97 7.99 8.87
C GLY A 134 2.99 8.41 7.76
N ALA A 135 3.25 8.10 6.50
CA ALA A 135 2.36 8.49 5.40
C ALA A 135 1.08 7.66 5.40
N LYS A 136 -0.06 8.31 5.70
CA LYS A 136 -1.38 7.68 5.81
C LYS A 136 -2.47 8.60 5.27
N ILE A 137 -3.43 8.02 4.53
CA ILE A 137 -4.66 8.72 4.08
C ILE A 137 -5.86 7.93 4.62
N GLY A 138 -6.55 8.53 5.60
CA GLY A 138 -7.68 7.88 6.28
C GLY A 138 -8.83 7.57 5.34
N GLY A 139 -9.30 6.32 5.35
CA GLY A 139 -10.46 5.86 4.55
C GLY A 139 -10.21 5.72 3.05
N PHE A 140 -9.06 6.19 2.51
CA PHE A 140 -8.78 6.17 1.08
C PHE A 140 -8.48 4.76 0.53
N GLY A 141 -8.14 3.81 1.39
CA GLY A 141 -7.97 2.41 1.01
C GLY A 141 -9.20 1.84 0.33
N LYS A 142 -10.41 2.16 0.82
CA LYS A 142 -11.67 1.72 0.21
C LYS A 142 -11.87 2.25 -1.22
N VAL A 143 -11.40 3.47 -1.49
CA VAL A 143 -11.44 4.04 -2.85
C VAL A 143 -10.48 3.28 -3.76
N MET A 144 -9.27 2.99 -3.27
CA MET A 144 -8.29 2.21 -4.03
C MET A 144 -8.79 0.79 -4.31
N ASP A 145 -9.42 0.14 -3.35
CA ASP A 145 -10.00 -1.20 -3.53
C ASP A 145 -11.12 -1.18 -4.57
N PHE A 146 -12.01 -0.17 -4.52
CA PHE A 146 -13.05 0.01 -5.53
C PHE A 146 -12.46 0.21 -6.94
N LEU A 147 -11.43 1.04 -7.09
CA LEU A 147 -10.78 1.30 -8.37
C LEU A 147 -10.09 0.04 -8.97
N ARG A 148 -9.68 -0.91 -8.12
CA ARG A 148 -9.13 -2.20 -8.55
C ARG A 148 -10.20 -3.19 -9.02
N THR A 149 -11.48 -2.96 -8.71
CA THR A 149 -12.56 -3.79 -9.23
C THR A 149 -12.82 -3.52 -10.72
N LYS A 150 -13.32 -4.53 -11.44
CA LYS A 150 -13.74 -4.37 -12.85
C LYS A 150 -14.75 -3.23 -13.02
N THR A 151 -15.71 -3.11 -12.09
CA THR A 151 -16.75 -2.07 -12.10
C THR A 151 -16.15 -0.68 -11.84
N GLY A 152 -15.28 -0.55 -10.84
CA GLY A 152 -14.60 0.71 -10.52
C GLY A 152 -13.71 1.18 -11.68
N PHE A 153 -12.95 0.28 -12.28
CA PHE A 153 -12.16 0.57 -13.47
C PHE A 153 -13.03 1.06 -14.63
N PHE A 154 -14.14 0.37 -14.93
CA PHE A 154 -15.05 0.76 -16.00
C PHE A 154 -15.67 2.13 -15.76
N ILE A 155 -16.22 2.37 -14.56
CA ILE A 155 -16.90 3.63 -14.24
C ILE A 155 -15.93 4.80 -14.16
N CYS A 156 -14.79 4.62 -13.49
CA CYS A 156 -13.88 5.74 -13.19
C CYS A 156 -12.85 6.01 -14.30
N ILE A 157 -12.61 5.05 -15.19
CA ILE A 157 -11.58 5.15 -16.22
C ILE A 157 -12.18 5.13 -17.63
N LEU A 158 -12.92 4.07 -17.98
CA LEU A 158 -13.43 3.93 -19.36
C LEU A 158 -14.55 4.89 -19.68
N LEU A 159 -15.46 5.15 -18.74
CA LEU A 159 -16.62 6.02 -19.00
C LEU A 159 -16.22 7.48 -19.19
N PRO A 160 -15.34 8.11 -18.38
CA PRO A 160 -14.82 9.44 -18.68
C PRO A 160 -14.02 9.51 -19.97
N LEU A 161 -13.24 8.46 -20.29
CA LEU A 161 -12.46 8.39 -21.53
C LEU A 161 -13.37 8.42 -22.77
N SER A 162 -14.51 7.72 -22.71
CA SER A 162 -15.49 7.71 -23.80
C SER A 162 -16.17 9.07 -24.01
N LEU A 163 -16.36 9.83 -22.91
CA LEU A 163 -16.97 11.17 -22.96
C LEU A 163 -16.01 12.26 -23.50
N ILE A 164 -14.70 12.05 -23.44
CA ILE A 164 -13.69 12.97 -24.00
C ILE A 164 -13.65 12.86 -25.52
N HIS A 165 -14.06 11.72 -26.08
CA HIS A 165 -14.04 11.47 -27.53
C HIS A 165 -15.32 11.93 -28.27
N ILE A 166 -16.29 12.50 -27.59
CA ILE A 166 -17.50 13.11 -28.16
C ILE A 166 -17.37 14.64 -28.15
#